data_fbf3160b33a024e6de1b3503df0483b8
#
_entry.id   fbf3160b33a024e6de1b3503df0483b8
#
_cell.length_a   1.000
_cell.length_b   1.000
_cell.length_c   1.000
_cell.angle_alpha   90.00
_cell.angle_beta   90.00
_cell.angle_gamma   90.00
#
_symmetry.space_group_name_H-M   'P 1'
#
loop_
_entity.id
_entity.type
_entity.pdbx_description
1 polymer ?
#
loop_
_entity_poly.entity_id
_entity_poly.type
_entity_poly.pdbx_seq_one_letter_code
_entity_poly.pdbx_strand_id
1 'polypeptide(L)'
;ILLIPTMLDAMMYVQQNDSQMVDQMVGSLGGYFTLSNRWGGQNFDTFNASDAWNATPYNTMFEDIYANFFDIEKSTSKSGHYYAMARLVRAAVMMRVADCYGPIPYSKVADGSFYVEYDSAEDVYKHIIEDLAGAATTLYAYAQEYPASKPLANNDPIFAGDYTAWARLANSLCLRAAIRSNDREAAESACGHAAGLIETNAQNAMMSPGVQGNPYQLASASWGDLRINASIVDYMTGYDDPRCEAYFQKSTFDNTRYIGMRAGTAGFEKSAVSGYSLQI
;
A
#
# COMPACT_ATOMS: atom_id res chain seq x y z
N ILE A 1 -21.92 -7.23 -3.98
CA ILE A 1 -21.50 -6.00 -4.69
C ILE A 1 -21.02 -4.95 -3.68
N LEU A 2 -21.75 -4.69 -2.58
CA LEU A 2 -21.39 -3.68 -1.57
C LEU A 2 -20.13 -4.01 -0.74
N LEU A 3 -19.63 -5.22 -0.80
CA LEU A 3 -18.43 -5.66 -0.07
C LEU A 3 -17.12 -5.19 -0.75
N ILE A 4 -17.13 -4.99 -2.06
CA ILE A 4 -15.94 -4.53 -2.79
C ILE A 4 -15.49 -3.12 -2.33
N PRO A 5 -16.37 -2.11 -2.20
CA PRO A 5 -15.98 -0.81 -1.67
C PRO A 5 -15.26 -0.88 -0.33
N THR A 6 -15.73 -1.69 0.61
CA THR A 6 -15.07 -1.89 1.90
C THR A 6 -13.66 -2.48 1.77
N MET A 7 -13.46 -3.41 0.82
CA MET A 7 -12.12 -3.91 0.51
C MET A 7 -11.23 -2.85 -0.14
N LEU A 8 -11.79 -1.95 -0.96
CA LEU A 8 -11.02 -0.85 -1.59
C LEU A 8 -10.47 0.13 -0.57
N ASP A 9 -11.18 0.37 0.53
CA ASP A 9 -10.69 1.22 1.62
C ASP A 9 -9.38 0.66 2.21
N ALA A 10 -9.28 -0.66 2.41
CA ALA A 10 -8.06 -1.30 2.87
C ALA A 10 -6.91 -1.19 1.86
N MET A 11 -7.21 -1.08 0.56
CA MET A 11 -6.20 -0.91 -0.49
C MET A 11 -5.47 0.43 -0.41
N MET A 12 -6.17 1.50 -0.02
CA MET A 12 -5.65 2.87 -0.03
C MET A 12 -5.40 3.47 1.36
N TYR A 13 -5.80 2.79 2.41
CA TYR A 13 -5.67 3.23 3.79
C TYR A 13 -6.15 4.66 4.05
N VAL A 14 -7.45 4.83 4.12
CA VAL A 14 -8.05 6.12 4.50
C VAL A 14 -8.14 6.31 6.01
N GLN A 15 -7.98 5.25 6.78
CA GLN A 15 -8.10 5.32 8.23
C GLN A 15 -6.74 5.53 8.90
N GLN A 16 -6.67 6.56 9.77
CA GLN A 16 -5.44 7.14 10.24
C GLN A 16 -4.52 6.20 11.03
N ASN A 17 -5.04 5.36 11.91
CA ASN A 17 -4.17 4.56 12.79
C ASN A 17 -3.54 3.36 12.09
N ASP A 18 -4.32 2.64 11.32
CA ASP A 18 -3.87 1.39 10.71
C ASP A 18 -2.92 1.62 9.55
N SER A 19 -3.22 2.61 8.70
CA SER A 19 -2.30 3.01 7.63
C SER A 19 -0.98 3.56 8.15
N GLN A 20 -0.99 4.29 9.28
CA GLN A 20 0.23 4.79 9.90
C GLN A 20 1.17 3.68 10.32
N MET A 21 0.66 2.59 10.89
CA MET A 21 1.52 1.50 11.35
C MET A 21 2.27 0.83 10.20
N VAL A 22 1.58 0.55 9.08
CA VAL A 22 2.24 -0.01 7.89
C VAL A 22 3.29 0.96 7.34
N ASP A 23 2.90 2.22 7.18
CA ASP A 23 3.75 3.19 6.53
C ASP A 23 4.87 3.70 7.44
N GLN A 24 4.62 3.83 8.74
CA GLN A 24 5.67 4.13 9.72
C GLN A 24 6.68 3.00 9.82
N MET A 25 6.25 1.74 9.88
CA MET A 25 7.15 0.60 9.88
C MET A 25 8.03 0.61 8.62
N VAL A 26 7.43 0.60 7.44
CA VAL A 26 8.16 0.58 6.16
C VAL A 26 8.93 1.89 5.96
N GLY A 27 8.30 3.02 6.22
CA GLY A 27 8.92 4.34 6.05
C GLY A 27 10.10 4.57 6.95
N SER A 28 10.01 4.20 8.22
CA SER A 28 11.10 4.35 9.20
C SER A 28 12.24 3.38 8.93
N LEU A 29 11.95 2.08 8.77
CA LEU A 29 12.98 1.07 8.49
C LEU A 29 13.62 1.27 7.12
N GLY A 30 12.88 1.80 6.15
CA GLY A 30 13.36 2.14 4.81
C GLY A 30 14.15 3.45 4.73
N GLY A 31 14.22 4.22 5.82
CA GLY A 31 14.94 5.49 5.85
C GLY A 31 14.26 6.66 5.14
N TYR A 32 12.93 6.60 4.96
CA TYR A 32 12.13 7.68 4.38
C TYR A 32 11.63 8.64 5.46
N PHE A 33 11.16 8.12 6.58
CA PHE A 33 10.64 8.88 7.71
C PHE A 33 11.45 8.61 8.98
N THR A 34 11.33 9.53 9.92
CA THR A 34 11.89 9.42 11.27
C THR A 34 10.80 9.82 12.26
N LEU A 35 10.63 9.03 13.31
CA LEU A 35 9.65 9.28 14.34
C LEU A 35 10.12 10.38 15.29
N SER A 36 9.38 11.47 15.35
CA SER A 36 9.64 12.61 16.24
C SER A 36 8.92 12.49 17.57
N ASN A 37 7.98 11.55 17.68
CA ASN A 37 7.32 11.21 18.92
C ASN A 37 8.00 9.97 19.53
N ARG A 38 8.24 9.99 20.81
CA ARG A 38 9.05 8.96 21.49
C ARG A 38 8.21 7.81 22.04
N TRP A 39 6.92 8.01 22.22
CA TRP A 39 5.97 7.02 22.78
C TRP A 39 6.55 6.15 23.91
N GLY A 40 7.20 6.77 24.90
CA GLY A 40 7.83 6.06 26.01
C GLY A 40 9.12 5.30 25.63
N GLY A 41 9.73 5.59 24.49
CA GLY A 41 10.92 4.93 23.97
C GLY A 41 10.65 3.78 23.01
N GLN A 42 9.39 3.48 22.73
CA GLN A 42 9.00 2.44 21.76
C GLN A 42 8.77 3.08 20.39
N ASN A 43 9.57 2.69 19.39
CA ASN A 43 9.38 3.12 18.01
C ASN A 43 10.13 2.20 17.03
N PHE A 44 9.81 2.35 15.74
CA PHE A 44 10.43 1.56 14.67
C PHE A 44 11.86 2.03 14.34
N ASP A 45 12.16 3.32 14.50
CA ASP A 45 13.48 3.89 14.20
C ASP A 45 14.61 3.30 15.04
N THR A 46 14.29 2.84 16.23
CA THR A 46 15.24 2.22 17.16
C THR A 46 15.10 0.71 17.24
N PHE A 47 14.31 0.10 16.34
CA PHE A 47 13.99 -1.33 16.35
C PHE A 47 13.40 -1.81 17.68
N ASN A 48 12.66 -0.94 18.35
CA ASN A 48 12.02 -1.19 19.64
C ASN A 48 10.53 -0.86 19.61
N ALA A 49 9.85 -1.25 18.53
CA ALA A 49 8.40 -1.10 18.44
C ALA A 49 7.69 -2.02 19.43
N SER A 50 6.52 -1.62 19.92
CA SER A 50 5.70 -2.48 20.77
C SER A 50 5.10 -3.63 19.97
N ASP A 51 4.80 -4.74 20.67
CA ASP A 51 4.12 -5.90 20.05
C ASP A 51 2.78 -5.49 19.41
N ALA A 52 2.04 -4.62 20.07
CA ALA A 52 0.77 -4.10 19.54
C ALA A 52 0.97 -3.36 18.20
N TRP A 53 2.01 -2.52 18.10
CA TRP A 53 2.29 -1.80 16.86
C TRP A 53 2.78 -2.72 15.75
N ASN A 54 3.55 -3.74 16.09
CA ASN A 54 3.94 -4.77 15.12
C ASN A 54 2.75 -5.60 14.66
N ALA A 55 1.79 -5.89 15.53
CA ALA A 55 0.64 -6.72 15.21
C ALA A 55 -0.46 -5.98 14.45
N THR A 56 -0.65 -4.67 14.69
CA THR A 56 -1.78 -3.90 14.14
C THR A 56 -1.88 -3.97 12.62
N PRO A 57 -0.83 -3.69 11.82
CA PRO A 57 -0.93 -3.78 10.36
C PRO A 57 -1.32 -5.16 9.86
N TYR A 58 -0.79 -6.20 10.51
CA TYR A 58 -1.10 -7.58 10.18
C TYR A 58 -2.58 -7.90 10.43
N ASN A 59 -3.05 -7.69 11.66
CA ASN A 59 -4.40 -8.05 12.07
C ASN A 59 -5.45 -7.29 11.26
N THR A 60 -5.32 -5.97 11.18
CA THR A 60 -6.27 -5.12 10.46
C THR A 60 -6.41 -5.51 9.00
N MET A 61 -5.29 -5.76 8.30
CA MET A 61 -5.34 -6.13 6.89
C MET A 61 -6.01 -7.49 6.66
N PHE A 62 -5.77 -8.46 7.54
CA PHE A 62 -6.45 -9.76 7.45
C PHE A 62 -7.95 -9.64 7.72
N GLU A 63 -8.35 -8.88 8.74
CA GLU A 63 -9.75 -8.67 9.09
C GLU A 63 -10.51 -7.94 7.98
N ASP A 64 -9.97 -6.83 7.48
CA ASP A 64 -10.63 -6.00 6.47
C ASP A 64 -10.79 -6.71 5.12
N ILE A 65 -9.85 -7.57 4.76
CA ILE A 65 -9.85 -8.25 3.46
C ILE A 65 -10.61 -9.57 3.51
N TYR A 66 -10.27 -10.48 4.41
CA TYR A 66 -10.74 -11.86 4.27
C TYR A 66 -12.22 -12.05 4.63
N ALA A 67 -12.77 -11.28 5.57
CA ALA A 67 -14.19 -11.34 5.87
C ALA A 67 -15.05 -11.06 4.62
N ASN A 68 -14.73 -9.97 3.92
CA ASN A 68 -15.44 -9.57 2.70
C ASN A 68 -15.11 -10.48 1.50
N PHE A 69 -13.86 -10.93 1.40
CA PHE A 69 -13.40 -11.80 0.33
C PHE A 69 -14.15 -13.13 0.29
N PHE A 70 -14.34 -13.79 1.44
CA PHE A 70 -15.07 -15.07 1.51
C PHE A 70 -16.53 -14.93 1.11
N ASP A 71 -17.18 -13.85 1.49
CA ASP A 71 -18.57 -13.60 1.09
C ASP A 71 -18.70 -13.37 -0.42
N ILE A 72 -17.74 -12.66 -1.03
CA ILE A 72 -17.69 -12.48 -2.48
C ILE A 72 -17.40 -13.83 -3.16
N GLU A 73 -16.44 -14.58 -2.68
CA GLU A 73 -16.08 -15.91 -3.18
C GLU A 73 -17.30 -16.84 -3.21
N LYS A 74 -18.03 -16.88 -2.11
CA LYS A 74 -19.27 -17.67 -1.98
C LYS A 74 -20.39 -17.19 -2.92
N SER A 75 -20.62 -15.87 -2.97
CA SER A 75 -21.73 -15.31 -3.77
C SER A 75 -21.48 -15.37 -5.28
N THR A 76 -20.21 -15.40 -5.70
CA THR A 76 -19.82 -15.44 -7.12
C THR A 76 -19.45 -16.84 -7.60
N SER A 77 -19.45 -17.84 -6.71
CA SER A 77 -18.97 -19.20 -7.02
C SER A 77 -17.56 -19.17 -7.63
N LYS A 78 -16.69 -18.30 -7.11
CA LYS A 78 -15.29 -18.11 -7.54
C LYS A 78 -15.13 -17.76 -9.02
N SER A 79 -16.06 -17.01 -9.60
CA SER A 79 -16.03 -16.68 -11.02
C SER A 79 -16.50 -15.25 -11.33
N GLY A 80 -16.18 -14.79 -12.55
CA GLY A 80 -16.63 -13.52 -13.07
C GLY A 80 -15.88 -12.29 -12.55
N HIS A 81 -16.28 -11.14 -13.04
CA HIS A 81 -15.57 -9.87 -12.83
C HIS A 81 -15.58 -9.37 -11.38
N TYR A 82 -16.61 -9.64 -10.59
CA TYR A 82 -16.62 -9.27 -9.16
C TYR A 82 -15.62 -10.10 -8.35
N TYR A 83 -15.50 -11.39 -8.64
CA TYR A 83 -14.49 -12.23 -8.00
C TYR A 83 -13.07 -11.83 -8.42
N ALA A 84 -12.89 -11.52 -9.71
CA ALA A 84 -11.60 -11.02 -10.21
C ALA A 84 -11.20 -9.70 -9.51
N MET A 85 -12.15 -8.78 -9.29
CA MET A 85 -11.91 -7.56 -8.54
C MET A 85 -11.50 -7.85 -7.09
N ALA A 86 -12.20 -8.75 -6.41
CA ALA A 86 -11.86 -9.13 -5.04
C ALA A 86 -10.46 -9.78 -4.95
N ARG A 87 -10.09 -10.63 -5.91
CA ARG A 87 -8.73 -11.20 -6.01
C ARG A 87 -7.65 -10.13 -6.18
N LEU A 88 -7.89 -9.16 -7.07
CA LEU A 88 -6.98 -8.03 -7.27
C LEU A 88 -6.75 -7.27 -5.97
N VAL A 89 -7.83 -6.87 -5.29
CA VAL A 89 -7.74 -6.09 -4.04
C VAL A 89 -7.05 -6.89 -2.95
N ARG A 90 -7.41 -8.17 -2.77
CA ARG A 90 -6.73 -9.06 -1.84
C ARG A 90 -5.23 -9.12 -2.13
N ALA A 91 -4.86 -9.39 -3.37
CA ALA A 91 -3.46 -9.51 -3.77
C ALA A 91 -2.67 -8.21 -3.54
N ALA A 92 -3.26 -7.05 -3.87
CA ALA A 92 -2.61 -5.75 -3.67
C ALA A 92 -2.35 -5.46 -2.19
N VAL A 93 -3.31 -5.74 -1.31
CA VAL A 93 -3.17 -5.52 0.14
C VAL A 93 -2.21 -6.55 0.76
N MET A 94 -2.38 -7.84 0.46
CA MET A 94 -1.54 -8.90 1.03
C MET A 94 -0.08 -8.85 0.54
N MET A 95 0.18 -8.28 -0.63
CA MET A 95 1.55 -8.02 -1.07
C MET A 95 2.26 -7.06 -0.11
N ARG A 96 1.58 -6.01 0.39
CA ARG A 96 2.14 -5.10 1.38
C ARG A 96 2.37 -5.79 2.73
N VAL A 97 1.46 -6.67 3.14
CA VAL A 97 1.63 -7.46 4.36
C VAL A 97 2.83 -8.40 4.22
N ALA A 98 2.97 -9.08 3.09
CA ALA A 98 4.13 -9.93 2.81
C ALA A 98 5.44 -9.14 2.76
N ASP A 99 5.43 -7.91 2.24
CA ASP A 99 6.60 -7.02 2.25
C ASP A 99 7.06 -6.66 3.67
N CYS A 100 6.12 -6.57 4.61
CA CYS A 100 6.42 -6.24 6.02
C CYS A 100 6.85 -7.47 6.83
N TYR A 101 6.19 -8.63 6.62
CA TYR A 101 6.30 -9.77 7.52
C TYR A 101 6.95 -11.01 6.90
N GLY A 102 7.16 -11.02 5.58
CA GLY A 102 7.70 -12.18 4.86
C GLY A 102 6.65 -13.28 4.69
N PRO A 103 6.87 -14.50 5.25
CA PRO A 103 5.88 -15.57 5.21
C PRO A 103 4.57 -15.16 5.90
N ILE A 104 3.44 -15.37 5.20
CA ILE A 104 2.09 -15.11 5.74
C ILE A 104 1.12 -16.21 5.30
N PRO A 105 -0.01 -16.41 5.98
CA PRO A 105 -1.11 -17.19 5.44
C PRO A 105 -1.70 -16.51 4.20
N TYR A 106 -1.77 -17.20 3.08
CA TYR A 106 -2.36 -16.68 1.85
C TYR A 106 -3.22 -17.71 1.11
N SER A 107 -2.61 -18.80 0.65
CA SER A 107 -3.29 -19.82 -0.16
C SER A 107 -4.22 -20.71 0.63
N LYS A 108 -3.91 -20.92 1.91
CA LYS A 108 -4.63 -21.85 2.81
C LYS A 108 -5.63 -21.15 3.72
N VAL A 109 -5.79 -19.84 3.62
CA VAL A 109 -6.78 -19.11 4.41
C VAL A 109 -8.18 -19.54 3.97
N ALA A 110 -8.97 -20.03 4.92
CA ALA A 110 -10.32 -20.51 4.68
C ALA A 110 -11.27 -20.00 5.77
N ASP A 111 -12.52 -19.77 5.38
CA ASP A 111 -13.56 -19.32 6.29
C ASP A 111 -13.75 -20.30 7.46
N GLY A 112 -13.79 -19.77 8.68
CA GLY A 112 -13.97 -20.56 9.91
C GLY A 112 -12.75 -21.36 10.41
N SER A 113 -11.58 -21.16 9.82
CA SER A 113 -10.35 -21.81 10.29
C SER A 113 -9.75 -21.10 11.50
N PHE A 114 -9.55 -21.84 12.60
CA PHE A 114 -8.85 -21.31 13.79
C PHE A 114 -7.32 -21.34 13.67
N TYR A 115 -6.80 -22.16 12.79
CA TYR A 115 -5.36 -22.29 12.53
C TYR A 115 -5.13 -22.34 11.03
N VAL A 116 -4.20 -21.52 10.57
CA VAL A 116 -3.81 -21.47 9.15
C VAL A 116 -2.30 -21.56 9.06
N GLU A 117 -1.81 -22.48 8.24
CA GLU A 117 -0.38 -22.57 7.96
C GLU A 117 0.10 -21.35 7.15
N TYR A 118 1.31 -20.92 7.42
CA TYR A 118 1.99 -19.90 6.65
C TYR A 118 2.47 -20.47 5.31
N ASP A 119 2.28 -19.73 4.26
CA ASP A 119 2.98 -19.96 3.00
C ASP A 119 4.38 -19.30 3.07
N SER A 120 5.35 -19.86 2.39
CA SER A 120 6.65 -19.20 2.26
C SER A 120 6.51 -17.87 1.51
N ALA A 121 7.43 -16.93 1.71
CA ALA A 121 7.39 -15.66 0.97
C ALA A 121 7.39 -15.87 -0.56
N GLU A 122 8.10 -16.89 -1.05
CA GLU A 122 8.11 -17.29 -2.45
C GLU A 122 6.73 -17.75 -2.92
N ASP A 123 6.07 -18.64 -2.17
CA ASP A 123 4.74 -19.14 -2.51
C ASP A 123 3.69 -18.03 -2.42
N VAL A 124 3.77 -17.13 -1.43
CA VAL A 124 2.89 -15.96 -1.32
C VAL A 124 2.97 -15.10 -2.59
N TYR A 125 4.19 -14.77 -3.05
CA TYR A 125 4.37 -13.98 -4.25
C TYR A 125 3.88 -14.70 -5.52
N LYS A 126 4.09 -16.01 -5.61
CA LYS A 126 3.55 -16.81 -6.70
C LYS A 126 2.03 -16.73 -6.77
N HIS A 127 1.35 -16.92 -5.66
CA HIS A 127 -0.11 -16.82 -5.62
C HIS A 127 -0.63 -15.38 -5.84
N ILE A 128 0.09 -14.36 -5.39
CA ILE A 128 -0.22 -12.96 -5.70
C ILE A 128 -0.15 -12.72 -7.22
N ILE A 129 0.88 -13.22 -7.89
CA ILE A 129 1.05 -13.12 -9.34
C ILE A 129 -0.10 -13.83 -10.07
N GLU A 130 -0.46 -15.06 -9.65
CA GLU A 130 -1.59 -15.81 -10.19
C GLU A 130 -2.92 -15.06 -10.02
N ASP A 131 -3.16 -14.46 -8.87
CA ASP A 131 -4.35 -13.67 -8.60
C ASP A 131 -4.43 -12.41 -9.47
N LEU A 132 -3.33 -11.68 -9.58
CA LEU A 132 -3.27 -10.44 -10.35
C LEU A 132 -3.36 -10.68 -11.86
N ALA A 133 -2.66 -11.67 -12.38
CA ALA A 133 -2.72 -12.05 -13.80
C ALA A 133 -4.11 -12.53 -14.19
N GLY A 134 -4.72 -13.39 -13.37
CA GLY A 134 -6.10 -13.86 -13.58
C GLY A 134 -7.12 -12.73 -13.50
N ALA A 135 -6.95 -11.79 -12.57
CA ALA A 135 -7.79 -10.61 -12.46
C ALA A 135 -7.65 -9.69 -13.68
N ALA A 136 -6.41 -9.39 -14.11
CA ALA A 136 -6.16 -8.58 -15.30
C ALA A 136 -6.86 -9.16 -16.54
N THR A 137 -6.71 -10.45 -16.76
CA THR A 137 -7.34 -11.16 -17.89
C THR A 137 -8.87 -11.09 -17.83
N THR A 138 -9.45 -11.40 -16.68
CA THR A 138 -10.92 -11.44 -16.52
C THR A 138 -11.55 -10.07 -16.64
N LEU A 139 -10.96 -9.04 -16.01
CA LEU A 139 -11.47 -7.68 -16.05
C LEU A 139 -11.33 -7.07 -17.44
N TYR A 140 -10.19 -7.34 -18.12
CA TYR A 140 -10.01 -6.88 -19.49
C TYR A 140 -11.00 -7.51 -20.44
N ALA A 141 -11.19 -8.83 -20.38
CA ALA A 141 -12.18 -9.53 -21.21
C ALA A 141 -13.60 -8.97 -21.01
N TYR A 142 -14.00 -8.76 -19.76
CA TYR A 142 -15.30 -8.14 -19.46
C TYR A 142 -15.43 -6.73 -20.05
N ALA A 143 -14.39 -5.90 -19.92
CA ALA A 143 -14.40 -4.55 -20.47
C ALA A 143 -14.50 -4.54 -22.01
N GLN A 144 -13.91 -5.52 -22.69
CA GLN A 144 -14.03 -5.66 -24.15
C GLN A 144 -15.40 -6.14 -24.58
N GLU A 145 -16.00 -7.08 -23.84
CA GLU A 145 -17.33 -7.62 -24.15
C GLU A 145 -18.44 -6.60 -23.84
N TYR A 146 -18.27 -5.82 -22.78
CA TYR A 146 -19.27 -4.85 -22.29
C TYR A 146 -18.68 -3.43 -22.14
N PRO A 147 -18.27 -2.76 -23.22
CA PRO A 147 -17.50 -1.50 -23.12
C PRO A 147 -18.26 -0.33 -22.49
N ALA A 148 -19.60 -0.36 -22.52
CA ALA A 148 -20.45 0.65 -21.89
C ALA A 148 -20.81 0.33 -20.43
N SER A 149 -20.48 -0.87 -19.96
CA SER A 149 -20.83 -1.31 -18.59
C SER A 149 -19.84 -0.80 -17.57
N LYS A 150 -20.35 -0.19 -16.50
CA LYS A 150 -19.56 0.27 -15.35
C LYS A 150 -20.22 -0.21 -14.05
N PRO A 151 -20.10 -1.50 -13.70
CA PRO A 151 -20.90 -2.12 -12.64
C PRO A 151 -20.72 -1.51 -11.25
N LEU A 152 -19.58 -0.91 -10.97
CA LEU A 152 -19.22 -0.31 -9.67
C LEU A 152 -19.17 1.23 -9.71
N ALA A 153 -19.66 1.89 -10.77
CA ALA A 153 -19.46 3.33 -11.00
C ALA A 153 -19.73 4.23 -9.77
N ASN A 154 -20.79 3.93 -9.02
CA ASN A 154 -21.19 4.71 -7.84
C ASN A 154 -20.46 4.31 -6.53
N ASN A 155 -19.69 3.23 -6.57
CA ASN A 155 -19.08 2.61 -5.39
C ASN A 155 -17.57 2.33 -5.59
N ASP A 156 -17.03 2.81 -6.68
CA ASP A 156 -15.60 2.73 -7.01
C ASP A 156 -14.99 4.14 -6.97
N PRO A 157 -14.31 4.49 -5.87
CA PRO A 157 -13.72 5.82 -5.70
C PRO A 157 -12.43 6.02 -6.49
N ILE A 158 -11.91 4.97 -7.16
CA ILE A 158 -10.61 4.99 -7.84
C ILE A 158 -10.79 5.22 -9.34
N PHE A 159 -11.58 4.39 -10.02
CA PHE A 159 -11.76 4.43 -11.47
C PHE A 159 -13.21 4.54 -11.92
N ALA A 160 -14.15 4.77 -11.00
CA ALA A 160 -15.58 4.91 -11.30
C ALA A 160 -16.14 3.76 -12.18
N GLY A 161 -15.76 2.53 -11.89
CA GLY A 161 -16.19 1.32 -12.59
C GLY A 161 -15.53 1.07 -13.94
N ASP A 162 -14.44 1.75 -14.26
CA ASP A 162 -13.67 1.51 -15.47
C ASP A 162 -12.83 0.24 -15.37
N TYR A 163 -13.35 -0.85 -15.88
CA TYR A 163 -12.67 -2.15 -15.80
C TYR A 163 -11.45 -2.28 -16.70
N THR A 164 -11.31 -1.43 -17.73
CA THR A 164 -10.04 -1.34 -18.48
C THR A 164 -8.94 -0.76 -17.61
N ALA A 165 -9.24 0.28 -16.84
CA ALA A 165 -8.28 0.86 -15.89
C ALA A 165 -7.94 -0.13 -14.75
N TRP A 166 -8.93 -0.84 -14.22
CA TRP A 166 -8.71 -1.89 -13.23
C TRP A 166 -7.85 -3.05 -13.75
N ALA A 167 -8.09 -3.52 -14.98
CA ALA A 167 -7.27 -4.55 -15.61
C ALA A 167 -5.82 -4.10 -15.80
N ARG A 168 -5.60 -2.85 -16.18
CA ARG A 168 -4.28 -2.23 -16.31
C ARG A 168 -3.57 -2.14 -14.97
N LEU A 169 -4.27 -1.74 -13.91
CA LEU A 169 -3.72 -1.72 -12.56
C LEU A 169 -3.31 -3.13 -12.10
N ALA A 170 -4.19 -4.13 -12.28
CA ALA A 170 -3.89 -5.52 -11.94
C ALA A 170 -2.63 -6.02 -12.65
N ASN A 171 -2.51 -5.74 -13.95
CA ASN A 171 -1.35 -6.13 -14.74
C ASN A 171 -0.07 -5.39 -14.30
N SER A 172 -0.17 -4.11 -13.95
CA SER A 172 0.97 -3.32 -13.44
C SER A 172 1.45 -3.82 -12.07
N LEU A 173 0.52 -4.21 -11.19
CA LEU A 173 0.85 -4.84 -9.91
C LEU A 173 1.43 -6.24 -10.09
N CYS A 174 0.95 -7.01 -11.10
CA CYS A 174 1.51 -8.29 -11.47
C CYS A 174 2.98 -8.14 -11.90
N LEU A 175 3.29 -7.19 -12.79
CA LEU A 175 4.66 -6.89 -13.18
C LEU A 175 5.52 -6.51 -11.97
N ARG A 176 5.00 -5.66 -11.08
CA ARG A 176 5.71 -5.28 -9.84
C ARG A 176 6.02 -6.50 -8.97
N ALA A 177 5.05 -7.38 -8.74
CA ALA A 177 5.22 -8.60 -7.97
C ALA A 177 6.24 -9.53 -8.60
N ALA A 178 6.17 -9.72 -9.92
CA ALA A 178 7.10 -10.56 -10.70
C ALA A 178 8.55 -10.06 -10.61
N ILE A 179 8.77 -8.75 -10.74
CA ILE A 179 10.11 -8.15 -10.60
C ILE A 179 10.63 -8.34 -9.17
N ARG A 180 9.80 -8.12 -8.14
CA ARG A 180 10.21 -8.29 -6.74
C ARG A 180 10.56 -9.72 -6.37
N SER A 181 9.84 -10.70 -6.91
CA SER A 181 10.12 -12.14 -6.70
C SER A 181 11.15 -12.72 -7.64
N ASN A 182 11.69 -11.91 -8.57
CA ASN A 182 12.61 -12.33 -9.63
C ASN A 182 12.01 -13.40 -10.57
N ASP A 183 10.68 -13.34 -10.77
CA ASP A 183 9.96 -14.18 -11.73
C ASP A 183 9.96 -13.53 -13.12
N ARG A 184 10.94 -13.92 -13.91
CA ARG A 184 11.14 -13.36 -15.25
C ARG A 184 9.99 -13.71 -16.20
N GLU A 185 9.49 -14.93 -16.15
CA GLU A 185 8.42 -15.39 -17.04
C GLU A 185 7.12 -14.60 -16.80
N ALA A 186 6.74 -14.44 -15.55
CA ALA A 186 5.58 -13.61 -15.18
C ALA A 186 5.78 -12.15 -15.58
N ALA A 187 7.00 -11.60 -15.43
CA ALA A 187 7.29 -10.22 -15.84
C ALA A 187 7.17 -10.04 -17.37
N GLU A 188 7.72 -10.94 -18.17
CA GLU A 188 7.59 -10.93 -19.63
C GLU A 188 6.12 -11.08 -20.06
N SER A 189 5.36 -11.96 -19.40
CA SER A 189 3.92 -12.13 -19.64
C SER A 189 3.13 -10.85 -19.35
N ALA A 190 3.39 -10.18 -18.21
CA ALA A 190 2.75 -8.93 -17.88
C ALA A 190 3.07 -7.80 -18.88
N CYS A 191 4.32 -7.71 -19.35
CA CYS A 191 4.70 -6.74 -20.39
C CYS A 191 3.98 -6.96 -21.71
N GLY A 192 3.65 -8.23 -22.07
CA GLY A 192 2.93 -8.58 -23.28
C GLY A 192 1.40 -8.61 -23.15
N HIS A 193 0.84 -8.39 -21.97
CA HIS A 193 -0.59 -8.53 -21.73
C HIS A 193 -1.41 -7.41 -22.40
N ALA A 194 -2.55 -7.75 -23.01
CA ALA A 194 -3.37 -6.83 -23.79
C ALA A 194 -3.99 -5.68 -22.98
N ALA A 195 -4.13 -5.80 -21.66
CA ALA A 195 -4.58 -4.71 -20.79
C ALA A 195 -3.57 -3.54 -20.73
N GLY A 196 -2.33 -3.78 -21.09
CA GLY A 196 -1.23 -2.83 -20.97
C GLY A 196 -0.79 -2.58 -19.53
N LEU A 197 0.10 -1.61 -19.37
CA LEU A 197 0.62 -1.15 -18.08
C LEU A 197 0.21 0.30 -17.80
N ILE A 198 0.34 0.75 -16.56
CA ILE A 198 0.23 2.17 -16.23
C ILE A 198 1.49 2.87 -16.74
N GLU A 199 1.33 3.77 -17.70
CA GLU A 199 2.44 4.47 -18.37
C GLU A 199 2.45 5.98 -18.12
N THR A 200 1.31 6.55 -17.71
CA THR A 200 1.17 7.99 -17.48
C THR A 200 0.49 8.30 -16.15
N ASN A 201 0.71 9.49 -15.63
CA ASN A 201 0.07 9.96 -14.40
C ASN A 201 -1.47 10.01 -14.48
N ALA A 202 -2.02 10.20 -15.67
CA ALA A 202 -3.49 10.18 -15.88
C ALA A 202 -4.11 8.79 -15.66
N GLN A 203 -3.29 7.73 -15.64
CA GLN A 203 -3.71 6.36 -15.42
C GLN A 203 -3.52 5.89 -13.97
N ASN A 204 -2.98 6.74 -13.09
CA ASN A 204 -2.74 6.40 -11.70
C ASN A 204 -4.02 6.01 -10.98
N ALA A 205 -3.92 4.95 -10.17
CA ALA A 205 -4.96 4.60 -9.20
C ALA A 205 -4.91 5.61 -8.05
N MET A 206 -5.89 6.49 -7.99
CA MET A 206 -5.96 7.53 -6.97
C MET A 206 -7.32 7.52 -6.29
N MET A 207 -7.33 7.58 -4.97
CA MET A 207 -8.53 7.72 -4.18
C MET A 207 -8.42 8.97 -3.31
N SER A 208 -9.51 9.74 -3.23
CA SER A 208 -9.56 10.86 -2.29
C SER A 208 -9.57 10.33 -0.85
N PRO A 209 -8.72 10.85 0.04
CA PRO A 209 -8.70 10.41 1.45
C PRO A 209 -9.94 10.86 2.24
N GLY A 210 -10.90 11.51 1.60
CA GLY A 210 -12.14 11.98 2.23
C GLY A 210 -11.90 12.98 3.35
N VAL A 211 -12.80 12.98 4.34
CA VAL A 211 -12.76 13.91 5.48
C VAL A 211 -11.63 13.61 6.47
N GLN A 212 -11.08 12.43 6.45
CA GLN A 212 -9.99 12.03 7.36
C GLN A 212 -8.62 12.56 6.92
N GLY A 213 -8.48 12.95 5.66
CA GLY A 213 -7.24 13.44 5.10
C GLY A 213 -6.22 12.33 4.78
N ASN A 214 -5.11 12.73 4.17
CA ASN A 214 -4.01 11.81 3.88
C ASN A 214 -3.31 11.39 5.18
N PRO A 215 -3.11 10.08 5.46
CA PRO A 215 -2.50 9.59 6.70
C PRO A 215 -1.09 10.14 6.94
N TYR A 216 -0.29 10.29 5.91
CA TYR A 216 1.06 10.86 6.04
C TYR A 216 1.03 12.34 6.42
N GLN A 217 0.15 13.11 5.80
CA GLN A 217 -0.04 14.52 6.12
C GLN A 217 -0.55 14.69 7.56
N LEU A 218 -1.45 13.83 8.01
CA LEU A 218 -1.91 13.83 9.40
C LEU A 218 -0.76 13.52 10.37
N ALA A 219 0.00 12.46 10.13
CA ALA A 219 1.10 12.05 11.00
C ALA A 219 2.24 13.07 11.02
N SER A 220 2.58 13.66 9.88
CA SER A 220 3.70 14.60 9.81
C SER A 220 3.30 16.04 10.15
N ALA A 221 2.36 16.63 9.42
CA ALA A 221 2.02 18.05 9.57
C ALA A 221 1.04 18.31 10.72
N SER A 222 -0.04 17.50 10.86
CA SER A 222 -1.07 17.77 11.85
C SER A 222 -0.67 17.32 13.25
N TRP A 223 -0.13 16.10 13.39
CA TRP A 223 0.31 15.57 14.69
C TRP A 223 1.78 15.85 14.98
N GLY A 224 2.58 16.05 13.96
CA GLY A 224 4.00 16.27 14.10
C GLY A 224 4.76 15.03 14.60
N ASP A 225 4.25 13.83 14.35
CA ASP A 225 4.83 12.56 14.80
C ASP A 225 5.89 12.01 13.85
N LEU A 226 5.91 12.51 12.63
CA LEU A 226 6.88 12.15 11.60
C LEU A 226 7.67 13.38 11.13
N ARG A 227 8.93 13.13 10.76
CA ARG A 227 9.79 14.04 10.01
C ARG A 227 10.43 13.27 8.87
N ILE A 228 10.89 13.97 7.87
CA ILE A 228 11.65 13.33 6.79
C ILE A 228 12.99 12.85 7.35
N ASN A 229 13.38 11.63 7.00
CA ASN A 229 14.63 11.05 7.44
C ASN A 229 15.83 11.73 6.77
N ALA A 230 16.92 11.89 7.52
CA ALA A 230 18.16 12.49 7.01
C ALA A 230 18.72 11.69 5.82
N SER A 231 18.57 10.37 5.79
CA SER A 231 19.12 9.54 4.72
C SER A 231 18.51 9.87 3.36
N ILE A 232 17.18 10.04 3.25
CA ILE A 232 16.56 10.39 1.98
C ILE A 232 16.85 11.84 1.59
N VAL A 233 16.91 12.77 2.56
CA VAL A 233 17.23 14.17 2.29
C VAL A 233 18.67 14.29 1.76
N ASP A 234 19.63 13.65 2.43
CA ASP A 234 21.04 13.69 2.03
C ASP A 234 21.24 13.06 0.65
N TYR A 235 20.55 11.93 0.38
CA TYR A 235 20.60 11.28 -0.93
C TYR A 235 20.05 12.19 -2.03
N MET A 236 18.85 12.72 -1.86
CA MET A 236 18.20 13.53 -2.90
C MET A 236 18.89 14.86 -3.11
N THR A 237 19.33 15.55 -2.05
CA THR A 237 20.08 16.81 -2.19
C THR A 237 21.48 16.59 -2.74
N GLY A 238 22.13 15.46 -2.44
CA GLY A 238 23.44 15.13 -3.01
C GLY A 238 23.41 14.87 -4.52
N TYR A 239 22.27 14.51 -5.08
CA TYR A 239 22.06 14.32 -6.53
C TYR A 239 21.35 15.49 -7.21
N ASP A 240 21.09 16.59 -6.50
CA ASP A 240 20.27 17.71 -7.00
C ASP A 240 18.91 17.22 -7.54
N ASP A 241 18.27 16.27 -6.84
CA ASP A 241 17.03 15.66 -7.30
C ASP A 241 15.90 16.69 -7.30
N PRO A 242 15.30 17.01 -8.46
CA PRO A 242 14.26 18.03 -8.56
C PRO A 242 12.98 17.68 -7.81
N ARG A 243 12.80 16.40 -7.39
CA ARG A 243 11.64 15.98 -6.60
C ARG A 243 11.68 16.47 -5.16
N CYS A 244 12.83 16.98 -4.68
CA CYS A 244 12.93 17.52 -3.31
C CYS A 244 11.86 18.59 -3.03
N GLU A 245 11.66 19.52 -3.95
CA GLU A 245 10.67 20.59 -3.79
C GLU A 245 9.21 20.12 -3.90
N ALA A 246 8.98 18.94 -4.53
CA ALA A 246 7.67 18.33 -4.64
C ALA A 246 7.34 17.41 -3.45
N TYR A 247 8.36 16.92 -2.74
CA TYR A 247 8.19 15.95 -1.65
C TYR A 247 8.34 16.56 -0.27
N PHE A 248 9.16 17.60 -0.12
CA PHE A 248 9.57 18.10 1.19
C PHE A 248 9.33 19.60 1.35
N GLN A 249 8.87 19.99 2.52
CA GLN A 249 8.94 21.37 2.97
C GLN A 249 10.35 21.68 3.44
N LYS A 250 10.82 22.92 3.23
CA LYS A 250 12.09 23.38 3.81
C LYS A 250 12.00 23.39 5.33
N SER A 251 13.13 23.14 5.98
CA SER A 251 13.25 23.17 7.41
C SER A 251 13.00 24.58 7.97
N THR A 252 12.32 24.68 9.12
CA THR A 252 12.18 25.97 9.81
C THR A 252 13.41 26.36 10.65
N PHE A 253 14.38 25.46 10.80
CA PHE A 253 15.71 25.81 11.35
C PHE A 253 16.53 26.65 10.35
N ASP A 254 16.32 26.38 9.06
CA ASP A 254 16.94 27.13 7.96
C ASP A 254 15.99 27.06 6.74
N ASN A 255 15.24 28.13 6.51
CA ASN A 255 14.22 28.21 5.47
C ASN A 255 14.75 28.10 4.03
N THR A 256 16.06 28.00 3.86
CA THR A 256 16.70 27.81 2.54
C THR A 256 16.98 26.34 2.23
N ARG A 257 16.99 25.46 3.24
CA ARG A 257 17.46 24.08 3.13
C ARG A 257 16.40 23.06 3.51
N TYR A 258 16.54 21.87 2.93
CA TYR A 258 15.91 20.67 3.44
C TYR A 258 16.83 20.07 4.50
N ILE A 259 16.30 19.79 5.69
CA ILE A 259 17.06 19.21 6.79
C ILE A 259 16.26 18.02 7.31
N GLY A 260 16.78 16.81 7.06
CA GLY A 260 16.19 15.58 7.54
C GLY A 260 16.59 15.26 8.99
N MET A 261 15.71 14.60 9.71
CA MET A 261 15.96 14.13 11.07
C MET A 261 16.66 12.77 11.02
N ARG A 262 17.69 12.56 11.82
CA ARG A 262 18.34 11.25 11.93
C ARG A 262 17.53 10.29 12.78
N ALA A 263 17.34 9.06 12.28
CA ALA A 263 16.75 7.98 13.04
C ALA A 263 17.55 7.66 14.31
N GLY A 264 16.85 7.18 15.33
CA GLY A 264 17.50 6.79 16.59
C GLY A 264 18.03 7.93 17.45
N THR A 265 17.76 9.18 17.11
CA THR A 265 18.13 10.33 17.95
C THR A 265 17.38 10.25 19.28
N ALA A 266 18.12 10.15 20.38
CA ALA A 266 17.55 10.05 21.73
C ALA A 266 17.60 11.40 22.47
N GLY A 267 16.79 11.52 23.52
CA GLY A 267 16.92 12.60 24.51
C GLY A 267 16.30 13.95 24.11
N PHE A 268 15.45 14.01 23.07
CA PHE A 268 14.79 15.26 22.66
C PHE A 268 13.32 15.32 23.12
N GLU A 269 12.83 16.53 23.27
CA GLU A 269 11.41 16.82 23.32
C GLU A 269 10.86 17.03 21.89
N LYS A 270 9.61 16.61 21.64
CA LYS A 270 8.99 16.71 20.32
C LYS A 270 9.07 18.12 19.71
N SER A 271 8.94 19.16 20.54
CA SER A 271 9.07 20.56 20.13
C SER A 271 10.48 20.92 19.62
N ALA A 272 11.54 20.30 20.16
CA ALA A 272 12.91 20.56 19.76
C ALA A 272 13.23 20.06 18.35
N VAL A 273 12.46 19.11 17.85
CA VAL A 273 12.64 18.53 16.50
C VAL A 273 11.58 19.02 15.51
N SER A 274 10.74 19.95 15.92
CA SER A 274 9.65 20.49 15.07
C SER A 274 10.15 21.25 13.84
N GLY A 275 11.39 21.71 13.84
CA GLY A 275 11.99 22.45 12.74
C GLY A 275 12.56 21.61 11.58
N TYR A 276 12.66 20.29 11.74
CA TYR A 276 13.07 19.42 10.62
C TYR A 276 12.04 19.41 9.50
N SER A 277 12.49 19.11 8.28
CA SER A 277 11.64 19.07 7.09
C SER A 277 10.47 18.09 7.23
N LEU A 278 9.32 18.51 6.71
CA LEU A 278 8.11 17.72 6.60
C LEU A 278 7.87 17.26 5.16
N GLN A 279 7.07 16.23 5.03
CA GLN A 279 6.47 15.83 3.76
C GLN A 279 5.39 16.86 3.36
N ILE A 280 5.29 17.15 2.06
CA ILE A 280 4.22 17.97 1.45
C ILE A 280 2.97 17.14 1.24
#